data_0170cb34c73c247cccf764773dbf54bf
#
_entry.id   0170cb34c73c247cccf764773dbf54bf
#
_cell.length_a   1.000
_cell.length_b   1.000
_cell.length_c   1.000
_cell.angle_alpha   90.00
_cell.angle_beta   90.00
_cell.angle_gamma   90.00
#
_symmetry.space_group_name_H-M   'P 1'
#
loop_
_entity.id
_entity.type
_entity.pdbx_description
1 polymer ?
#
loop_
_entity_poly.entity_id
_entity_poly.type
_entity_poly.pdbx_seq_one_letter_code
_entity_poly.pdbx_strand_id
1 'polypeptide(L)'
;MQADITTAGHALGFTWEIFHPAAVADIDEIFERLKAEGFDAAYIWPSPFTYGHRSWFAAAGLKHGVPTISEASDDARAGVLISYGLDNMRIQQSAAEYVDKLLRGAKPVDLPLQQPTKLEMVINLKVAKALGLTIPQSILLRADEVIE
;
A
#
# COMPACT_ATOMS: atom_id res chain seq x y z
N MET A 1 0.25 3.67 -17.79
CA MET A 1 0.44 3.52 -16.34
C MET A 1 1.81 4.04 -15.86
N GLN A 2 2.96 3.46 -16.29
CA GLN A 2 4.29 3.97 -15.87
C GLN A 2 4.53 5.43 -16.30
N ALA A 3 4.14 5.81 -17.52
CA ALA A 3 4.20 7.18 -18.01
C ALA A 3 3.33 8.14 -17.19
N ASP A 4 2.17 7.70 -16.74
CA ASP A 4 1.22 8.53 -15.98
C ASP A 4 1.74 8.82 -14.57
N ILE A 5 2.37 7.83 -13.91
CA ILE A 5 3.01 8.00 -12.61
C ILE A 5 4.18 8.97 -12.70
N THR A 6 5.03 8.83 -13.73
CA THR A 6 6.15 9.73 -13.96
C THR A 6 5.68 11.17 -14.18
N THR A 7 4.64 11.36 -15.01
CA THR A 7 4.07 12.67 -15.28
C THR A 7 3.48 13.31 -14.01
N ALA A 8 2.68 12.53 -13.25
CA ALA A 8 2.11 13.00 -11.99
C ALA A 8 3.20 13.30 -10.94
N GLY A 9 4.25 12.46 -10.86
CA GLY A 9 5.38 12.68 -9.97
C GLY A 9 6.10 13.99 -10.27
N HIS A 10 6.41 14.24 -11.54
CA HIS A 10 7.03 15.51 -11.94
C HIS A 10 6.18 16.74 -11.61
N ALA A 11 4.87 16.66 -11.81
CA ALA A 11 3.94 17.74 -11.47
C ALA A 11 3.90 18.04 -9.96
N LEU A 12 4.18 17.04 -9.12
CA LEU A 12 4.22 17.13 -7.66
C LEU A 12 5.65 17.34 -7.12
N GLY A 13 6.66 17.43 -7.98
CA GLY A 13 8.06 17.59 -7.59
C GLY A 13 8.77 16.32 -7.14
N PHE A 14 8.24 15.13 -7.48
CA PHE A 14 8.87 13.84 -7.19
C PHE A 14 9.65 13.30 -8.39
N THR A 15 10.73 12.60 -8.11
CA THR A 15 11.41 11.73 -9.07
C THR A 15 11.16 10.28 -8.69
N TRP A 16 11.04 9.39 -9.69
CA TRP A 16 10.77 7.99 -9.50
C TRP A 16 11.85 7.13 -10.11
N GLU A 17 12.24 6.09 -9.39
CA GLU A 17 12.97 4.95 -9.94
C GLU A 17 12.20 3.66 -9.62
N ILE A 18 12.18 2.70 -10.53
CA ILE A 18 11.44 1.45 -10.39
C ILE A 18 12.42 0.30 -10.22
N PHE A 19 12.24 -0.44 -9.15
CA PHE A 19 13.00 -1.63 -8.81
C PHE A 19 12.13 -2.87 -8.95
N HIS A 20 12.68 -3.94 -9.51
CA HIS A 20 11.99 -5.20 -9.75
C HIS A 20 12.67 -6.34 -8.99
N PRO A 21 12.33 -6.60 -7.71
CA PRO A 21 12.88 -7.74 -7.01
C PRO A 21 12.41 -9.05 -7.67
N ALA A 22 13.35 -9.93 -7.99
CA ALA A 22 13.07 -11.26 -8.52
C ALA A 22 12.97 -12.31 -7.40
N ALA A 23 13.66 -12.08 -6.28
CA ALA A 23 13.71 -12.95 -5.12
C ALA A 23 13.60 -12.15 -3.81
N VAL A 24 13.28 -12.83 -2.71
CA VAL A 24 13.20 -12.20 -1.38
C VAL A 24 14.54 -11.58 -0.96
N ALA A 25 15.66 -12.20 -1.34
CA ALA A 25 17.00 -11.68 -1.03
C ALA A 25 17.24 -10.29 -1.64
N ASP A 26 16.67 -9.99 -2.82
CA ASP A 26 16.85 -8.72 -3.51
C ASP A 26 16.21 -7.54 -2.73
N ILE A 27 15.22 -7.83 -1.88
CA ILE A 27 14.50 -6.79 -1.14
C ILE A 27 15.46 -6.01 -0.24
N ASP A 28 16.31 -6.71 0.51
CA ASP A 28 17.26 -6.08 1.44
C ASP A 28 18.29 -5.24 0.68
N GLU A 29 18.84 -5.77 -0.42
CA GLU A 29 19.80 -5.06 -1.27
C GLU A 29 19.19 -3.81 -1.91
N ILE A 30 17.94 -3.90 -2.39
CA ILE A 30 17.22 -2.74 -2.93
C ILE A 30 17.07 -1.65 -1.87
N PHE A 31 16.67 -1.99 -0.64
CA PHE A 31 16.49 -0.99 0.41
C PHE A 31 17.83 -0.40 0.90
N GLU A 32 18.90 -1.18 0.91
CA GLU A 32 20.26 -0.65 1.15
C GLU A 32 20.65 0.37 0.08
N ARG A 33 20.40 0.05 -1.19
CA ARG A 33 20.64 0.96 -2.31
C ARG A 33 19.78 2.22 -2.21
N LEU A 34 18.47 2.09 -1.93
CA LEU A 34 17.58 3.24 -1.75
C LEU A 34 18.11 4.20 -0.68
N LYS A 35 18.60 3.67 0.43
CA LYS A 35 19.21 4.48 1.49
C LYS A 35 20.50 5.16 1.04
N ALA A 36 21.38 4.42 0.37
CA ALA A 36 22.67 4.94 -0.10
C ALA A 36 22.52 6.04 -1.16
N GLU A 37 21.51 5.93 -2.02
CA GLU A 37 21.22 6.90 -3.09
C GLU A 37 20.34 8.07 -2.61
N GLY A 38 19.87 8.04 -1.36
CA GLY A 38 19.15 9.17 -0.74
C GLY A 38 17.67 9.25 -1.13
N PHE A 39 17.03 8.13 -1.41
CA PHE A 39 15.59 8.09 -1.60
C PHE A 39 14.83 8.40 -0.30
N ASP A 40 13.80 9.23 -0.39
CA ASP A 40 12.99 9.66 0.77
C ASP A 40 12.00 8.60 1.23
N ALA A 41 11.47 7.79 0.31
CA ALA A 41 10.49 6.75 0.60
C ALA A 41 10.46 5.67 -0.50
N ALA A 42 9.91 4.51 -0.17
CA ALA A 42 9.62 3.42 -1.10
C ALA A 42 8.11 3.17 -1.19
N TYR A 43 7.57 3.24 -2.39
CA TYR A 43 6.21 2.80 -2.67
C TYR A 43 6.21 1.34 -3.13
N ILE A 44 5.50 0.50 -2.38
CA ILE A 44 5.40 -0.93 -2.65
C ILE A 44 4.20 -1.16 -3.57
N TRP A 45 4.49 -1.41 -4.86
CA TRP A 45 3.46 -1.67 -5.85
C TRP A 45 2.78 -3.02 -5.60
N PRO A 46 1.43 -3.08 -5.62
CA PRO A 46 0.70 -4.33 -5.37
C PRO A 46 0.96 -5.37 -6.47
N SER A 47 1.41 -6.53 -6.06
CA SER A 47 1.62 -7.72 -6.88
C SER A 47 1.49 -8.98 -6.02
N PRO A 48 1.31 -10.18 -6.60
CA PRO A 48 1.33 -11.41 -5.82
C PRO A 48 2.63 -11.60 -5.03
N PHE A 49 3.76 -11.15 -5.57
CA PHE A 49 5.05 -11.22 -4.90
C PHE A 49 5.09 -10.28 -3.68
N THR A 50 4.77 -8.99 -3.87
CA THR A 50 4.82 -8.00 -2.78
C THR A 50 3.79 -8.33 -1.70
N TYR A 51 2.60 -8.79 -2.07
CA TYR A 51 1.57 -9.22 -1.13
C TYR A 51 2.02 -10.43 -0.29
N GLY A 52 2.65 -11.43 -0.91
CA GLY A 52 3.16 -12.62 -0.22
C GLY A 52 4.36 -12.33 0.69
N HIS A 53 5.11 -11.25 0.42
CA HIS A 53 6.35 -10.93 1.13
C HIS A 53 6.30 -9.57 1.85
N ARG A 54 5.10 -9.07 2.18
CA ARG A 54 4.89 -7.74 2.79
C ARG A 54 5.73 -7.49 4.04
N SER A 55 5.89 -8.50 4.89
CA SER A 55 6.71 -8.41 6.11
C SER A 55 8.20 -8.20 5.82
N TRP A 56 8.70 -8.71 4.70
CA TRP A 56 10.09 -8.48 4.28
C TRP A 56 10.31 -7.04 3.83
N PHE A 57 9.38 -6.48 3.05
CA PHE A 57 9.43 -5.07 2.66
C PHE A 57 9.34 -4.14 3.87
N ALA A 58 8.43 -4.43 4.80
CA ALA A 58 8.28 -3.69 6.05
C ALA A 58 9.57 -3.74 6.89
N ALA A 59 10.15 -4.94 7.06
CA ALA A 59 11.38 -5.13 7.82
C ALA A 59 12.57 -4.43 7.16
N ALA A 60 12.72 -4.52 5.84
CA ALA A 60 13.78 -3.85 5.10
C ALA A 60 13.66 -2.33 5.19
N GLY A 61 12.44 -1.77 5.02
CA GLY A 61 12.19 -0.35 5.21
C GLY A 61 12.60 0.15 6.58
N LEU A 62 12.24 -0.58 7.63
CA LEU A 62 12.60 -0.24 9.01
C LEU A 62 14.12 -0.38 9.24
N LYS A 63 14.73 -1.48 8.78
CA LYS A 63 16.17 -1.76 8.92
C LYS A 63 17.04 -0.67 8.30
N HIS A 64 16.71 -0.25 7.09
CA HIS A 64 17.48 0.74 6.33
C HIS A 64 17.02 2.19 6.56
N GLY A 65 15.97 2.41 7.36
CA GLY A 65 15.45 3.74 7.65
C GLY A 65 14.80 4.42 6.44
N VAL A 66 14.16 3.62 5.56
CA VAL A 66 13.42 4.10 4.40
C VAL A 66 11.93 3.94 4.66
N PRO A 67 11.15 5.04 4.75
CA PRO A 67 9.71 4.99 4.91
C PRO A 67 9.04 4.22 3.78
N THR A 68 8.08 3.36 4.11
CA THR A 68 7.37 2.54 3.13
C THR A 68 5.90 2.93 3.02
N ILE A 69 5.37 2.92 1.82
CA ILE A 69 3.97 3.23 1.49
C ILE A 69 3.41 2.11 0.62
N SER A 70 2.15 1.74 0.82
CA SER A 70 1.46 0.72 0.01
C SER A 70 -0.02 1.05 -0.19
N GLU A 71 -0.75 0.18 -0.91
CA GLU A 71 -2.20 0.33 -1.11
C GLU A 71 -3.04 -0.54 -0.16
N ALA A 72 -2.47 -1.61 0.39
CA ALA A 72 -3.23 -2.56 1.20
C ALA A 72 -3.10 -2.28 2.70
N SER A 73 -4.23 -2.18 3.42
CA SER A 73 -4.25 -1.96 4.87
C SER A 73 -3.52 -3.05 5.66
N ASP A 74 -3.53 -4.29 5.17
CA ASP A 74 -2.78 -5.40 5.75
C ASP A 74 -1.26 -5.17 5.73
N ASP A 75 -0.74 -4.39 4.79
CA ASP A 75 0.69 -4.07 4.73
C ASP A 75 1.07 -3.13 5.88
N ALA A 76 0.23 -2.15 6.21
CA ALA A 76 0.47 -1.28 7.36
C ALA A 76 0.42 -2.07 8.68
N ARG A 77 -0.48 -3.05 8.80
CA ARG A 77 -0.54 -3.98 9.93
C ARG A 77 0.70 -4.89 10.00
N ALA A 78 1.28 -5.21 8.84
CA ALA A 78 2.54 -5.97 8.75
C ALA A 78 3.81 -5.13 9.00
N GLY A 79 3.69 -3.80 9.14
CA GLY A 79 4.80 -2.91 9.46
C GLY A 79 5.20 -1.92 8.37
N VAL A 80 4.41 -1.75 7.32
CA VAL A 80 4.53 -0.62 6.40
C VAL A 80 4.07 0.65 7.11
N LEU A 81 4.71 1.79 6.84
CA LEU A 81 4.43 3.04 7.54
C LEU A 81 3.01 3.56 7.28
N ILE A 82 2.61 3.63 6.02
CA ILE A 82 1.29 4.12 5.59
C ILE A 82 0.76 3.21 4.49
N SER A 83 -0.52 2.85 4.59
CA SER A 83 -1.25 2.31 3.46
C SER A 83 -2.41 3.23 3.09
N TYR A 84 -2.65 3.40 1.79
CA TYR A 84 -3.76 4.16 1.26
C TYR A 84 -4.28 3.51 -0.02
N GLY A 85 -5.43 2.90 0.04
CA GLY A 85 -6.00 2.19 -1.10
C GLY A 85 -7.43 1.73 -0.87
N LEU A 86 -7.91 0.85 -1.73
CA LEU A 86 -9.27 0.33 -1.63
C LEU A 86 -9.43 -0.59 -0.41
N ASP A 87 -10.59 -0.49 0.25
CA ASP A 87 -11.01 -1.40 1.31
C ASP A 87 -11.29 -2.79 0.72
N ASN A 88 -10.26 -3.64 0.73
CA ASN A 88 -10.31 -4.98 0.17
C ASN A 88 -11.35 -5.88 0.86
N MET A 89 -11.57 -5.71 2.17
CA MET A 89 -12.58 -6.47 2.91
C MET A 89 -13.98 -6.15 2.39
N ARG A 90 -14.26 -4.88 2.13
CA ARG A 90 -15.53 -4.43 1.57
C ARG A 90 -15.77 -4.93 0.15
N ILE A 91 -14.70 -4.99 -0.66
CA ILE A 91 -14.76 -5.57 -2.01
C ILE A 91 -15.15 -7.05 -1.93
N GLN A 92 -14.52 -7.82 -1.05
CA GLN A 92 -14.85 -9.23 -0.84
C GLN A 92 -16.27 -9.45 -0.32
N GLN A 93 -16.75 -8.60 0.61
CA GLN A 93 -18.13 -8.65 1.08
C GLN A 93 -19.12 -8.37 -0.05
N SER A 94 -18.87 -7.36 -0.88
CA SER A 94 -19.70 -7.09 -2.05
C SER A 94 -19.71 -8.25 -3.04
N ALA A 95 -18.58 -8.91 -3.27
CA ALA A 95 -18.53 -10.09 -4.11
C ALA A 95 -19.39 -11.24 -3.54
N ALA A 96 -19.39 -11.45 -2.23
CA ALA A 96 -20.25 -12.46 -1.59
C ALA A 96 -21.74 -12.14 -1.77
N GLU A 97 -22.14 -10.87 -1.70
CA GLU A 97 -23.52 -10.45 -1.97
C GLU A 97 -23.94 -10.74 -3.42
N TYR A 98 -23.02 -10.57 -4.38
CA TYR A 98 -23.29 -10.93 -5.77
C TYR A 98 -23.48 -12.45 -5.95
N VAL A 99 -22.64 -13.25 -5.29
CA VAL A 99 -22.76 -14.71 -5.30
C VAL A 99 -24.11 -15.13 -4.72
N ASP A 100 -24.55 -14.57 -3.58
CA ASP A 100 -25.86 -14.87 -2.99
C ASP A 100 -27.01 -14.55 -3.98
N LYS A 101 -26.99 -13.38 -4.61
CA LYS A 101 -28.01 -13.00 -5.60
C LYS A 101 -28.06 -13.97 -6.79
N LEU A 102 -26.90 -14.38 -7.31
CA LEU A 102 -26.81 -15.35 -8.41
C LEU A 102 -27.34 -16.72 -8.00
N LEU A 103 -27.01 -17.20 -6.82
CA LEU A 103 -27.52 -18.47 -6.27
C LEU A 103 -29.03 -18.44 -6.07
N ARG A 104 -29.62 -17.27 -5.79
CA ARG A 104 -31.06 -17.07 -5.70
C ARG A 104 -31.75 -16.87 -7.06
N GLY A 105 -31.00 -16.99 -8.18
CA GLY A 105 -31.54 -16.98 -9.53
C GLY A 105 -31.49 -15.63 -10.24
N ALA A 106 -30.84 -14.61 -9.69
CA ALA A 106 -30.58 -13.37 -10.41
C ALA A 106 -29.68 -13.64 -11.62
N LYS A 107 -29.93 -12.97 -12.73
CA LYS A 107 -29.07 -13.08 -13.91
C LYS A 107 -27.92 -12.09 -13.83
N PRO A 108 -26.69 -12.42 -14.29
CA PRO A 108 -25.55 -11.50 -14.27
C PRO A 108 -25.85 -10.16 -14.95
N VAL A 109 -26.64 -10.15 -16.03
CA VAL A 109 -27.03 -8.96 -16.78
C VAL A 109 -27.90 -7.98 -15.97
N ASP A 110 -28.63 -8.48 -14.97
CA ASP A 110 -29.52 -7.68 -14.13
C ASP A 110 -28.79 -7.11 -12.88
N LEU A 111 -27.53 -7.51 -12.65
CA LEU A 111 -26.75 -7.04 -11.52
C LEU A 111 -26.03 -5.73 -11.90
N PRO A 112 -26.14 -4.68 -11.05
CA PRO A 112 -25.48 -3.41 -11.31
C PRO A 112 -23.95 -3.56 -11.21
N LEU A 113 -23.21 -2.88 -12.09
CA LEU A 113 -21.77 -2.70 -11.91
C LEU A 113 -21.52 -1.84 -10.67
N GLN A 114 -20.84 -2.41 -9.66
CA GLN A 114 -20.42 -1.68 -8.48
C GLN A 114 -18.94 -1.30 -8.62
N GLN A 115 -18.64 -0.02 -8.52
CA GLN A 115 -17.28 0.47 -8.43
C GLN A 115 -16.95 0.75 -6.96
N PRO A 116 -15.88 0.15 -6.41
CA PRO A 116 -15.43 0.49 -5.07
C PRO A 116 -15.06 1.98 -5.01
N THR A 117 -15.65 2.70 -4.07
CA THR A 117 -15.42 4.15 -3.91
C THR A 117 -14.77 4.49 -2.57
N LYS A 118 -14.79 3.55 -1.61
CA LYS A 118 -14.19 3.78 -0.30
C LYS A 118 -12.70 3.46 -0.35
N LEU A 119 -11.90 4.48 -0.13
CA LEU A 119 -10.48 4.36 0.18
C LEU A 119 -10.31 4.27 1.70
N GLU A 120 -9.35 3.49 2.15
CA GLU A 120 -8.96 3.31 3.53
C GLU A 120 -7.51 3.79 3.71
N MET A 121 -7.27 4.60 4.74
CA MET A 121 -5.95 5.04 5.15
C MET A 121 -5.60 4.44 6.50
N VAL A 122 -4.53 3.66 6.54
CA VAL A 122 -3.99 3.11 7.80
C VAL A 122 -2.59 3.65 8.02
N ILE A 123 -2.30 4.13 9.23
CA ILE A 123 -1.01 4.71 9.61
C ILE A 123 -0.43 3.91 10.79
N ASN A 124 0.83 3.50 10.66
CA ASN A 124 1.54 2.78 11.72
C ASN A 124 2.47 3.73 12.47
N LEU A 125 2.02 4.21 13.64
CA LEU A 125 2.80 5.12 14.48
C LEU A 125 3.99 4.44 15.16
N LYS A 126 3.97 3.11 15.37
CA LYS A 126 5.15 2.38 15.86
C LYS A 126 6.30 2.49 14.87
N VAL A 127 5.99 2.32 13.58
CA VAL A 127 6.96 2.47 12.49
C VAL A 127 7.41 3.93 12.35
N ALA A 128 6.48 4.89 12.39
CA ALA A 128 6.81 6.30 12.35
C ALA A 128 7.81 6.67 13.47
N LYS A 129 7.52 6.26 14.71
CA LYS A 129 8.39 6.49 15.88
C LYS A 129 9.77 5.84 15.70
N ALA A 130 9.81 4.61 15.21
CA ALA A 130 11.07 3.88 14.99
C ALA A 130 11.94 4.53 13.90
N LEU A 131 11.31 5.14 12.88
CA LEU A 131 11.97 5.90 11.83
C LEU A 131 12.29 7.36 12.23
N GLY A 132 11.90 7.81 13.44
CA GLY A 132 12.07 9.20 13.88
C GLY A 132 11.17 10.20 13.16
N LEU A 133 10.06 9.73 12.58
CA LEU A 133 9.12 10.55 11.83
C LEU A 133 7.97 11.04 12.71
N THR A 134 7.56 12.28 12.50
CA THR A 134 6.36 12.84 13.09
C THR A 134 5.28 12.96 12.01
N ILE A 135 4.17 12.26 12.20
CA ILE A 135 3.03 12.34 11.28
C ILE A 135 2.21 13.59 11.63
N PRO A 136 1.96 14.50 10.67
CA PRO A 136 1.16 15.69 10.92
C PRO A 136 -0.26 15.34 11.39
N GLN A 137 -0.78 16.13 12.33
CA GLN A 137 -2.15 15.93 12.88
C GLN A 137 -3.21 15.95 11.77
N SER A 138 -3.02 16.76 10.73
CA SER A 138 -3.92 16.82 9.57
C SER A 138 -4.00 15.51 8.78
N ILE A 139 -2.95 14.70 8.81
CA ILE A 139 -2.92 13.38 8.20
C ILE A 139 -3.57 12.35 9.13
N LEU A 140 -3.24 12.39 10.43
CA LEU A 140 -3.82 11.49 11.44
C LEU A 140 -5.34 11.60 11.51
N LEU A 141 -5.88 12.81 11.40
CA LEU A 141 -7.34 13.06 11.39
C LEU A 141 -8.06 12.49 10.15
N ARG A 142 -7.33 12.13 9.11
CA ARG A 142 -7.88 11.53 7.88
C ARG A 142 -7.69 10.02 7.85
N ALA A 143 -6.95 9.45 8.79
CA ALA A 143 -6.74 8.02 8.88
C ALA A 143 -8.02 7.33 9.37
N ASP A 144 -8.37 6.22 8.73
CA ASP A 144 -9.45 5.33 9.18
C ASP A 144 -8.96 4.46 10.35
N GLU A 145 -7.66 4.12 10.39
CA GLU A 145 -7.02 3.35 11.46
C GLU A 145 -5.62 3.91 11.77
N VAL A 146 -5.30 3.98 13.06
CA VAL A 146 -3.96 4.35 13.56
C VAL A 146 -3.47 3.22 14.46
N ILE A 147 -2.32 2.62 14.11
CA ILE A 147 -1.69 1.53 14.85
C ILE A 147 -0.68 2.15 15.82
N GLU A 148 -0.96 2.01 17.14
CA GLU A 148 -0.14 2.50 18.25
C GLU A 148 0.68 1.40 18.93
#